data_39972389b3cf5a43835c4d44200020eb
#
_entry.id   39972389b3cf5a43835c4d44200020eb
#
_cell.length_a   1.000
_cell.length_b   1.000
_cell.length_c   1.000
_cell.angle_alpha   90.00
_cell.angle_beta   90.00
_cell.angle_gamma   90.00
#
_symmetry.space_group_name_H-M   'P 1'
#
loop_
_entity.id
_entity.type
_entity.pdbx_description
1 polymer ?
#
loop_
_entity_poly.entity_id
_entity_poly.type
_entity_poly.pdbx_seq_one_letter_code
_entity_poly.pdbx_strand_id
1 'polypeptide(L)'
;VVADADVNYNNPDPIAAKDSLLSKARKLADAKGIHIAISNPCFEFWYLLHFQYTTKFFKDYPAVKTALTAYLPDYEKAGDMYAQLSEHTTDAIQNAKRVEQYHIQNDCNKPFGIAVNPFTDIYQLIESLL
;
A
#
# COMPACT_ATOMS: atom_id res chain seq x y z
N VAL A 1 -2.25 3.67 -12.71
CA VAL A 1 -3.45 3.51 -11.89
C VAL A 1 -3.07 3.14 -10.47
N VAL A 2 -3.63 3.85 -9.52
CA VAL A 2 -3.42 3.59 -8.09
C VAL A 2 -4.71 3.01 -7.52
N ALA A 3 -4.61 1.90 -6.78
CA ALA A 3 -5.78 1.22 -6.25
C ALA A 3 -5.56 0.73 -4.82
N ASP A 4 -6.65 0.69 -4.05
CA ASP A 4 -6.68 0.08 -2.73
C ASP A 4 -7.12 -1.37 -2.85
N ALA A 5 -6.47 -2.27 -2.10
CA ALA A 5 -6.88 -3.67 -2.06
C ALA A 5 -8.26 -3.84 -1.41
N ASP A 6 -8.51 -3.13 -0.32
CA ASP A 6 -9.81 -2.98 0.32
C ASP A 6 -10.54 -4.30 0.55
N VAL A 7 -9.87 -5.24 1.21
CA VAL A 7 -10.39 -6.58 1.44
C VAL A 7 -11.47 -6.59 2.51
N ASN A 8 -12.60 -7.23 2.20
CA ASN A 8 -13.66 -7.45 3.19
C ASN A 8 -13.46 -8.78 3.89
N TYR A 9 -12.87 -8.77 5.08
CA TYR A 9 -12.58 -9.98 5.84
C TYR A 9 -13.82 -10.64 6.45
N ASN A 10 -14.99 -10.03 6.32
CA ASN A 10 -16.26 -10.65 6.73
C ASN A 10 -16.82 -11.61 5.66
N ASN A 11 -16.25 -11.59 4.46
CA ASN A 11 -16.61 -12.50 3.39
C ASN A 11 -15.96 -13.88 3.66
N PRO A 12 -16.66 -15.01 3.40
CA PRO A 12 -16.12 -16.35 3.62
C PRO A 12 -14.81 -16.65 2.89
N ASP A 13 -14.62 -16.05 1.70
CA ASP A 13 -13.40 -16.27 0.91
C ASP A 13 -12.95 -14.95 0.28
N PRO A 14 -12.62 -13.93 1.11
CA PRO A 14 -12.32 -12.59 0.59
C PRO A 14 -11.01 -12.54 -0.18
N ILE A 15 -10.02 -13.31 0.25
CA ILE A 15 -8.66 -13.24 -0.31
C ILE A 15 -8.65 -13.80 -1.72
N ALA A 16 -9.18 -15.01 -1.91
CA ALA A 16 -9.16 -15.65 -3.23
C ALA A 16 -9.96 -14.86 -4.27
N ALA A 17 -11.15 -14.38 -3.90
CA ALA A 17 -11.99 -13.62 -4.82
C ALA A 17 -11.34 -12.32 -5.25
N LYS A 18 -10.81 -11.55 -4.29
CA LYS A 18 -10.17 -10.27 -4.58
C LYS A 18 -8.88 -10.44 -5.35
N ASP A 19 -8.07 -11.42 -4.95
CA ASP A 19 -6.80 -11.70 -5.61
C ASP A 19 -7.01 -12.05 -7.08
N SER A 20 -8.02 -12.85 -7.38
CA SER A 20 -8.37 -13.20 -8.76
C SER A 20 -8.69 -11.96 -9.60
N LEU A 21 -9.49 -11.03 -9.06
CA LEU A 21 -9.84 -9.79 -9.76
C LEU A 21 -8.62 -8.91 -9.98
N LEU A 22 -7.79 -8.74 -8.96
CA LEU A 22 -6.60 -7.89 -9.06
C LEU A 22 -5.59 -8.48 -10.03
N SER A 23 -5.40 -9.79 -10.02
CA SER A 23 -4.48 -10.46 -10.95
C SER A 23 -4.93 -10.32 -12.39
N LYS A 24 -6.23 -10.43 -12.65
CA LYS A 24 -6.80 -10.20 -13.99
C LYS A 24 -6.61 -8.76 -14.45
N ALA A 25 -6.87 -7.80 -13.55
CA ALA A 25 -6.69 -6.39 -13.85
C ALA A 25 -5.23 -6.09 -14.19
N ARG A 26 -4.28 -6.66 -13.44
CA ARG A 26 -2.86 -6.47 -13.68
C ARG A 26 -2.44 -7.02 -15.04
N LYS A 27 -2.91 -8.21 -15.41
CA LYS A 27 -2.60 -8.80 -16.71
C LYS A 27 -3.11 -7.94 -17.86
N LEU A 28 -4.34 -7.41 -17.74
CA LEU A 28 -4.89 -6.51 -18.75
C LEU A 28 -4.10 -5.22 -18.84
N ALA A 29 -3.72 -4.65 -17.71
CA ALA A 29 -2.93 -3.43 -17.67
C ALA A 29 -1.56 -3.63 -18.30
N ASP A 30 -0.87 -4.72 -17.96
CA ASP A 30 0.45 -5.03 -18.54
C ASP A 30 0.38 -5.18 -20.04
N ALA A 31 -0.68 -5.83 -20.56
CA ALA A 31 -0.87 -6.00 -22.01
C ALA A 31 -1.08 -4.67 -22.72
N LYS A 32 -1.57 -3.64 -22.02
CA LYS A 32 -1.82 -2.31 -22.57
C LYS A 32 -0.75 -1.28 -22.21
N GLY A 33 0.32 -1.71 -21.55
CA GLY A 33 1.39 -0.82 -21.10
C GLY A 33 0.97 0.11 -19.96
N ILE A 34 -0.05 -0.25 -19.20
CA ILE A 34 -0.53 0.51 -18.05
C ILE A 34 0.04 -0.10 -16.77
N HIS A 35 0.58 0.74 -15.89
CA HIS A 35 1.08 0.31 -14.60
C HIS A 35 -0.01 0.45 -13.53
N ILE A 36 -0.18 -0.60 -12.72
CA ILE A 36 -1.07 -0.57 -11.56
C ILE A 36 -0.22 -0.61 -10.29
N ALA A 37 -0.36 0.44 -9.46
CA ALA A 37 0.22 0.47 -8.12
C ALA A 37 -0.89 0.16 -7.12
N ILE A 38 -0.65 -0.78 -6.22
CA ILE A 38 -1.66 -1.23 -5.26
C ILE A 38 -1.16 -1.12 -3.83
N SER A 39 -2.06 -0.79 -2.92
CA SER A 39 -1.78 -0.73 -1.48
C SER A 39 -2.79 -1.57 -0.72
N ASN A 40 -2.34 -2.31 0.27
CA ASN A 40 -3.18 -3.13 1.14
C ASN A 40 -2.94 -2.75 2.60
N PRO A 41 -3.94 -2.28 3.33
CA PRO A 41 -5.36 -2.22 2.98
C PRO A 41 -5.74 -1.04 2.09
N CYS A 42 -4.99 0.07 2.11
CA CYS A 42 -5.36 1.31 1.44
C CYS A 42 -4.13 2.17 1.16
N PHE A 43 -4.31 3.20 0.34
CA PHE A 43 -3.26 4.12 -0.06
C PHE A 43 -2.61 4.82 1.14
N GLU A 44 -3.36 5.08 2.19
CA GLU A 44 -2.86 5.77 3.38
C GLU A 44 -1.74 5.01 4.09
N PHE A 45 -1.61 3.72 3.84
CA PHE A 45 -0.45 2.96 4.30
C PHE A 45 0.86 3.54 3.73
N TRP A 46 0.84 4.01 2.48
CA TRP A 46 1.98 4.71 1.89
C TRP A 46 2.33 5.97 2.69
N TYR A 47 1.32 6.74 3.10
CA TYR A 47 1.57 7.92 3.94
C TYR A 47 2.19 7.53 5.27
N LEU A 48 1.72 6.46 5.89
CA LEU A 48 2.25 6.00 7.17
C LEU A 48 3.74 5.65 7.08
N LEU A 49 4.17 5.08 5.97
CA LEU A 49 5.57 4.71 5.76
C LEU A 49 6.51 5.92 5.68
N HIS A 50 5.97 7.12 5.49
CA HIS A 50 6.77 8.35 5.58
C HIS A 50 7.28 8.59 7.00
N PHE A 51 6.63 8.04 8.00
CA PHE A 51 6.92 8.31 9.41
C PHE A 51 7.43 7.10 10.17
N GLN A 52 7.09 5.90 9.74
CA GLN A 52 7.54 4.69 10.42
C GLN A 52 7.62 3.51 9.46
N TYR A 53 8.52 2.57 9.78
CA TYR A 53 8.53 1.25 9.21
C TYR A 53 7.65 0.34 10.07
N THR A 54 6.75 -0.42 9.44
CA THR A 54 5.92 -1.39 10.16
C THR A 54 5.51 -2.53 9.24
N THR A 55 5.44 -3.73 9.82
CA THR A 55 4.89 -4.92 9.17
C THR A 55 3.63 -5.40 9.90
N LYS A 56 3.06 -4.54 10.76
CA LYS A 56 1.84 -4.86 11.48
C LYS A 56 0.67 -5.03 10.52
N PHE A 57 -0.13 -6.06 10.73
CA PHE A 57 -1.36 -6.26 9.95
C PHE A 57 -2.35 -5.13 10.21
N PHE A 58 -2.90 -4.56 9.13
CA PHE A 58 -3.96 -3.56 9.20
C PHE A 58 -5.20 -4.11 8.49
N LYS A 59 -6.28 -4.29 9.24
CA LYS A 59 -7.50 -4.88 8.70
C LYS A 59 -8.13 -4.00 7.61
N ASP A 60 -8.14 -2.68 7.83
CA ASP A 60 -8.89 -1.74 7.00
C ASP A 60 -8.31 -0.32 7.09
N TYR A 61 -8.92 0.61 6.36
CA TYR A 61 -8.55 2.01 6.38
C TYR A 61 -8.62 2.64 7.79
N PRO A 62 -9.68 2.43 8.59
CA PRO A 62 -9.72 3.00 9.94
C PRO A 62 -8.52 2.59 10.81
N ALA A 63 -8.03 1.36 10.68
CA ALA A 63 -6.86 0.92 11.42
C ALA A 63 -5.60 1.67 11.00
N VAL A 64 -5.39 1.88 9.70
CA VAL A 64 -4.27 2.66 9.19
C VAL A 64 -4.39 4.12 9.62
N LYS A 65 -5.59 4.69 9.52
CA LYS A 65 -5.85 6.07 9.91
C LYS A 65 -5.49 6.31 11.38
N THR A 66 -5.86 5.38 12.27
CA THR A 66 -5.53 5.50 13.69
C THR A 66 -4.03 5.60 13.90
N ALA A 67 -3.24 4.77 13.21
CA ALA A 67 -1.79 4.85 13.29
C ALA A 67 -1.25 6.16 12.69
N LEU A 68 -1.84 6.60 11.58
CA LEU A 68 -1.40 7.81 10.88
C LEU A 68 -1.67 9.09 11.69
N THR A 69 -2.75 9.15 12.45
CA THR A 69 -3.10 10.33 13.23
C THR A 69 -2.09 10.64 14.34
N ALA A 70 -1.26 9.67 14.74
CA ALA A 70 -0.17 9.93 15.66
C ALA A 70 0.86 10.92 15.08
N TYR A 71 0.99 10.96 13.76
CA TYR A 71 1.92 11.83 13.04
C TYR A 71 1.21 13.00 12.35
N LEU A 72 -0.01 12.77 11.89
CA LEU A 72 -0.83 13.75 11.18
C LEU A 72 -2.21 13.85 11.84
N PRO A 73 -2.31 14.56 12.99
CA PRO A 73 -3.58 14.60 13.77
C PRO A 73 -4.77 15.15 12.98
N ASP A 74 -4.52 16.04 12.03
CA ASP A 74 -5.56 16.68 11.21
C ASP A 74 -5.63 16.11 9.79
N TYR A 75 -5.26 14.83 9.62
CA TYR A 75 -5.15 14.21 8.30
C TYR A 75 -6.37 14.45 7.42
N GLU A 76 -7.58 14.22 7.92
CA GLU A 76 -8.80 14.38 7.14
C GLU A 76 -9.13 15.84 6.82
N LYS A 77 -8.59 16.77 7.58
CA LYS A 77 -8.83 18.21 7.43
C LYS A 77 -7.70 18.90 6.69
N ALA A 78 -6.57 18.22 6.51
CA ALA A 78 -5.41 18.78 5.84
C ALA A 78 -5.67 18.86 4.35
N GLY A 79 -5.70 20.05 3.77
CA GLY A 79 -5.90 20.23 2.35
C GLY A 79 -4.68 19.88 1.52
N ASP A 80 -3.47 20.06 2.06
CA ASP A 80 -2.22 19.82 1.37
C ASP A 80 -1.26 19.04 2.27
N MET A 81 -1.03 17.79 1.88
CA MET A 81 -0.12 16.89 2.59
C MET A 81 1.29 16.94 2.04
N TYR A 82 1.49 17.54 0.88
CA TYR A 82 2.77 17.52 0.18
C TYR A 82 3.90 18.08 1.03
N ALA A 83 3.68 19.26 1.64
CA ALA A 83 4.69 19.92 2.45
C ALA A 83 5.12 19.08 3.65
N GLN A 84 4.19 18.32 4.23
CA GLN A 84 4.47 17.48 5.40
C GLN A 84 5.13 16.15 5.02
N LEU A 85 4.87 15.65 3.83
CA LEU A 85 5.35 14.35 3.39
C LEU A 85 6.63 14.42 2.57
N SER A 86 6.85 15.52 1.83
CA SER A 86 7.94 15.60 0.86
C SER A 86 9.34 15.40 1.45
N GLU A 87 9.55 15.82 2.69
CA GLU A 87 10.83 15.64 3.38
C GLU A 87 11.07 14.17 3.75
N HIS A 88 10.03 13.36 3.80
CA HIS A 88 10.09 11.97 4.25
C HIS A 88 9.90 10.96 3.12
N THR A 89 9.77 11.41 1.87
CA THR A 89 9.48 10.50 0.75
C THR A 89 10.58 9.48 0.52
N THR A 90 11.85 9.87 0.70
CA THR A 90 12.97 8.92 0.61
C THR A 90 12.85 7.82 1.66
N ASP A 91 12.48 8.17 2.87
CA ASP A 91 12.25 7.20 3.95
C ASP A 91 11.08 6.28 3.61
N ALA A 92 10.01 6.83 3.05
CA ALA A 92 8.85 6.06 2.64
C ALA A 92 9.21 5.01 1.59
N ILE A 93 9.99 5.39 0.59
CA ILE A 93 10.46 4.47 -0.45
C ILE A 93 11.25 3.32 0.18
N GLN A 94 12.18 3.64 1.06
CA GLN A 94 12.99 2.62 1.73
C GLN A 94 12.15 1.72 2.63
N ASN A 95 11.23 2.29 3.38
CA ASN A 95 10.33 1.53 4.24
C ASN A 95 9.43 0.60 3.44
N ALA A 96 8.92 1.07 2.29
CA ALA A 96 8.11 0.23 1.41
C ALA A 96 8.90 -0.96 0.86
N LYS A 97 10.14 -0.74 0.47
CA LYS A 97 11.03 -1.82 0.03
C LYS A 97 11.32 -2.82 1.15
N ARG A 98 11.49 -2.34 2.37
CA ARG A 98 11.70 -3.20 3.54
C ARG A 98 10.47 -4.05 3.85
N VAL A 99 9.28 -3.49 3.72
CA VAL A 99 8.03 -4.24 3.89
C VAL A 99 7.94 -5.34 2.84
N GLU A 100 8.24 -5.02 1.59
CA GLU A 100 8.26 -6.00 0.50
C GLU A 100 9.26 -7.13 0.79
N GLN A 101 10.47 -6.79 1.21
CA GLN A 101 11.49 -7.79 1.58
C GLN A 101 11.04 -8.67 2.74
N TYR A 102 10.35 -8.09 3.72
CA TYR A 102 9.78 -8.86 4.82
C TYR A 102 8.83 -9.94 4.30
N HIS A 103 7.95 -9.61 3.36
CA HIS A 103 7.03 -10.57 2.79
C HIS A 103 7.74 -11.63 1.96
N ILE A 104 8.77 -11.25 1.20
CA ILE A 104 9.56 -12.19 0.43
C ILE A 104 10.24 -13.21 1.36
N GLN A 105 10.82 -12.74 2.46
CA GLN A 105 11.49 -13.61 3.44
C GLN A 105 10.50 -14.50 4.22
N ASN A 106 9.23 -14.14 4.25
CA ASN A 106 8.17 -14.87 4.94
C ASN A 106 7.25 -15.61 3.96
N ASP A 107 7.85 -16.25 2.96
CA ASP A 107 7.22 -17.19 2.03
C ASP A 107 6.36 -16.60 0.93
N CYS A 108 6.48 -15.30 0.64
CA CYS A 108 5.80 -14.70 -0.50
C CYS A 108 6.83 -14.23 -1.53
N ASN A 109 7.10 -15.03 -2.54
CA ASN A 109 8.13 -14.73 -3.54
C ASN A 109 7.78 -13.52 -4.41
N LYS A 110 6.50 -13.24 -4.62
CA LYS A 110 6.04 -12.13 -5.47
C LYS A 110 4.92 -11.37 -4.74
N PRO A 111 5.27 -10.52 -3.76
CA PRO A 111 4.26 -9.74 -3.04
C PRO A 111 3.48 -8.84 -4.00
N PHE A 112 2.16 -9.00 -3.99
CA PHE A 112 1.27 -8.17 -4.78
C PHE A 112 -0.15 -8.26 -4.23
N GLY A 113 -0.82 -7.10 -4.21
CA GLY A 113 -2.23 -7.03 -3.88
C GLY A 113 -2.54 -7.51 -2.47
N ILE A 114 -3.54 -8.37 -2.37
CA ILE A 114 -4.09 -8.79 -1.09
C ILE A 114 -3.43 -10.04 -0.51
N ALA A 115 -2.52 -10.66 -1.27
CA ALA A 115 -1.79 -11.82 -0.76
C ALA A 115 -0.95 -11.47 0.46
N VAL A 116 -0.57 -10.21 0.61
CA VAL A 116 0.25 -9.71 1.70
C VAL A 116 -0.36 -8.45 2.32
N ASN A 117 -0.27 -8.33 3.64
CA ASN A 117 -0.76 -7.18 4.39
C ASN A 117 0.18 -6.93 5.58
N PRO A 118 0.73 -5.74 5.79
CA PRO A 118 0.53 -4.53 4.97
C PRO A 118 1.44 -4.53 3.74
N PHE A 119 1.05 -3.80 2.70
CA PHE A 119 1.84 -3.73 1.48
C PHE A 119 1.51 -2.48 0.67
N THR A 120 2.51 -1.94 -0.02
CA THR A 120 2.31 -0.96 -1.08
C THR A 120 3.47 -1.04 -2.06
N ASP A 121 3.18 -0.94 -3.35
CA ASP A 121 4.20 -0.85 -4.39
C ASP A 121 4.18 0.51 -5.10
N ILE A 122 3.50 1.51 -4.51
CA ILE A 122 3.44 2.86 -5.06
C ILE A 122 4.85 3.47 -5.22
N TYR A 123 5.83 3.00 -4.43
CA TYR A 123 7.19 3.50 -4.54
C TYR A 123 7.77 3.31 -5.95
N GLN A 124 7.35 2.27 -6.67
CA GLN A 124 7.82 2.03 -8.04
C GLN A 124 7.40 3.15 -8.97
N LEU A 125 6.16 3.64 -8.81
CA LEU A 125 5.68 4.78 -9.58
C LEU A 125 6.43 6.06 -9.22
N ILE A 126 6.63 6.29 -7.93
CA ILE A 126 7.33 7.49 -7.45
C ILE A 126 8.78 7.50 -7.95
N GLU A 127 9.49 6.38 -7.85
CA GLU A 127 10.86 6.28 -8.35
C GLU A 127 10.95 6.54 -9.85
N SER A 128 9.95 6.14 -10.62
CA SER A 128 9.94 6.36 -12.06
C SER A 128 9.77 7.84 -12.44
N LEU A 129 9.29 8.67 -11.52
CA LEU A 129 9.11 10.10 -11.72
C LEU A 129 10.29 10.94 -11.24
N LEU A 130 11.23 10.34 -10.55
CA LEU A 130 12.43 11.03 -10.03
C LEU A 130 13.60 11.02 -11.10
#